data_a6587c6e79fa3315723f057e65325225
#
_entry.id   a6587c6e79fa3315723f057e65325225
#
_cell.length_a   1.000
_cell.length_b   1.000
_cell.length_c   1.000
_cell.angle_alpha   90.00
_cell.angle_beta   90.00
_cell.angle_gamma   90.00
#
_symmetry.space_group_name_H-M   'P 1'
#
loop_
_entity.id
_entity.type
_entity.pdbx_description
1 polymer ?
#
loop_
_entity_poly.entity_id
_entity_poly.type
_entity_poly.pdbx_seq_one_letter_code
_entity_poly.pdbx_strand_id
1 'polypeptide(L)' 'MTIAEILEKMICYSNGNIHDIDHLVRVWTFAKTIGELEHIDAETQYILEVAAI' A
#
# COMPACT_ATOMS: atom_id res chain seq x y z
N MET A 1 -5.01 -11.00 5.44
CA MET A 1 -3.90 -10.90 4.48
C MET A 1 -2.88 -9.86 4.96
N THR A 2 -1.61 -10.11 4.69
CA THR A 2 -0.59 -9.10 4.99
C THR A 2 -0.57 -8.04 3.89
N ILE A 3 -0.01 -6.89 4.20
CA ILE A 3 0.19 -5.84 3.20
C ILE A 3 1.06 -6.35 2.05
N ALA A 4 2.09 -7.13 2.35
CA ALA A 4 2.96 -7.70 1.32
C ALA A 4 2.20 -8.60 0.35
N GLU A 5 1.26 -9.41 0.86
CA GLU A 5 0.44 -10.27 0.02
C GLU A 5 -0.50 -9.48 -0.88
N ILE A 6 -1.06 -8.38 -0.35
CA ILE A 6 -1.93 -7.50 -1.13
C ILE A 6 -1.14 -6.80 -2.23
N LEU A 7 0.06 -6.30 -1.89
CA LEU A 7 0.95 -5.67 -2.87
C LEU A 7 1.32 -6.65 -3.99
N GLU A 8 1.66 -7.88 -3.62
CA GLU A 8 1.98 -8.92 -4.59
C GLU A 8 0.83 -9.15 -5.56
N LYS A 9 -0.39 -9.27 -5.04
CA LYS A 9 -1.58 -9.46 -5.88
C LYS A 9 -1.81 -8.29 -6.82
N MET A 10 -1.63 -7.08 -6.34
CA MET A 10 -1.83 -5.90 -7.18
C MET A 10 -0.74 -5.76 -8.26
N ILE A 11 0.49 -6.11 -7.93
CA ILE A 11 1.58 -6.12 -8.90
C ILE A 11 1.28 -7.14 -10.01
N CYS A 12 0.82 -8.33 -9.62
CA CYS A 12 0.43 -9.36 -10.58
C CYS A 12 -0.76 -8.91 -11.44
N TYR A 13 -1.73 -8.25 -10.81
CA TYR A 13 -2.90 -7.72 -11.53
C TYR A 13 -2.48 -6.69 -12.57
N SER A 14 -1.48 -5.87 -12.27
CA SER A 14 -0.98 -4.86 -13.20
C SER A 14 -0.25 -5.44 -14.40
N ASN A 15 0.01 -6.74 -14.38
CA ASN A 15 0.62 -7.48 -15.47
C ASN A 15 1.93 -6.85 -15.96
N GLY A 16 2.75 -6.42 -15.01
CA GLY A 16 4.07 -5.84 -15.31
C GLY A 16 4.05 -4.41 -15.80
N ASN A 17 2.91 -3.72 -15.77
CA ASN A 17 2.85 -2.32 -16.16
C ASN A 17 3.62 -1.47 -15.15
N ILE A 18 4.77 -0.95 -15.59
CA ILE A 18 5.69 -0.24 -14.69
C ILE A 18 5.08 1.06 -14.13
N HIS A 19 4.24 1.74 -14.89
CA HIS A 19 3.61 2.97 -14.43
C HIS A 19 2.59 2.69 -13.33
N ASP A 20 1.81 1.63 -13.47
CA ASP A 20 0.82 1.24 -12.47
C ASP A 20 1.52 0.78 -11.18
N ILE A 21 2.58 0.01 -11.31
CA ILE A 21 3.35 -0.50 -10.17
C ILE A 21 4.03 0.67 -9.45
N ASP A 22 4.64 1.60 -10.18
CA ASP A 22 5.28 2.77 -9.60
C ASP A 22 4.27 3.63 -8.84
N HIS A 23 3.12 3.89 -9.43
CA HIS A 23 2.04 4.66 -8.80
C HIS A 23 1.55 3.97 -7.53
N LEU A 24 1.28 2.69 -7.60
CA LEU A 24 0.82 1.87 -6.48
C LEU A 24 1.79 1.95 -5.29
N VAL A 25 3.07 1.72 -5.55
CA VAL A 25 4.09 1.72 -4.50
C VAL A 25 4.24 3.12 -3.90
N ARG A 26 4.18 4.14 -4.72
CA ARG A 26 4.31 5.53 -4.28
C ARG A 26 3.16 5.93 -3.36
N VAL A 27 1.92 5.64 -3.76
CA VAL A 27 0.74 5.97 -2.95
C VAL A 27 0.75 5.21 -1.64
N TRP A 28 1.07 3.92 -1.67
CA TRP A 28 1.18 3.11 -0.47
C TRP A 28 2.26 3.65 0.47
N THR A 29 3.44 4.01 -0.06
CA THR A 29 4.54 4.53 0.75
C THR A 29 4.14 5.83 1.45
N PHE A 30 3.43 6.72 0.78
CA PHE A 30 2.93 7.94 1.40
C PHE A 30 1.94 7.63 2.52
N ALA A 31 0.98 6.74 2.28
CA ALA A 31 0.00 6.35 3.29
C ALA A 31 0.68 5.74 4.52
N LYS A 32 1.66 4.86 4.30
CA LYS A 32 2.42 4.23 5.37
C LYS A 32 3.17 5.29 6.18
N THR A 33 3.87 6.18 5.51
CA THR A 33 4.68 7.19 6.15
C THR A 33 3.83 8.18 6.95
N ILE A 34 2.77 8.69 6.35
CA ILE A 34 1.88 9.63 7.02
C ILE A 34 1.21 8.99 8.24
N GLY A 35 0.72 7.76 8.09
CA GLY A 35 0.10 7.05 9.20
C GLY A 35 1.05 6.83 10.36
N GLU A 36 2.28 6.45 10.07
CA GLU A 36 3.30 6.25 11.11
C GLU A 36 3.65 7.55 11.82
N LEU A 37 3.77 8.65 11.07
CA LEU A 37 4.06 9.95 11.66
C LEU A 37 2.92 10.46 12.54
N GLU A 38 1.68 10.13 12.19
CA GLU A 38 0.49 10.50 12.96
C GLU A 38 0.25 9.55 14.14
N HIS A 39 1.05 8.51 14.28
CA HIS A 39 0.98 7.56 15.39
C HIS A 39 -0.40 6.90 15.52
N ILE A 40 -1.02 6.56 14.39
CA ILE A 40 -2.30 5.86 14.42
C ILE A 40 -2.07 4.42 14.87
N ASP A 41 -3.13 3.79 15.39
CA ASP A 41 -3.03 2.42 15.88
C ASP A 41 -2.83 1.43 14.72
N ALA A 42 -2.38 0.21 15.06
CA ALA A 42 -2.02 -0.79 14.06
C ALA A 42 -3.19 -1.19 13.16
N GLU A 43 -4.39 -1.29 13.72
CA GLU A 43 -5.58 -1.66 12.96
C GLU A 43 -5.94 -0.57 11.93
N THR A 44 -5.93 0.68 12.38
CA THR A 44 -6.22 1.82 11.51
C THR A 44 -5.13 1.97 10.45
N GLN A 45 -3.87 1.74 10.82
CA GLN A 45 -2.76 1.77 9.88
C GLN A 45 -2.94 0.72 8.79
N TYR A 46 -3.35 -0.50 9.16
CA TYR A 46 -3.61 -1.57 8.20
C TYR A 46 -4.71 -1.17 7.21
N ILE A 47 -5.81 -0.63 7.73
CA ILE A 47 -6.94 -0.18 6.90
C ILE A 47 -6.49 0.92 5.93
N LEU A 48 -5.71 1.88 6.43
CA LEU A 48 -5.20 2.97 5.61
C LEU A 48 -4.33 2.46 4.47
N GLU A 49 -3.42 1.54 4.77
CA GLU A 49 -2.51 0.99 3.75
C GLU A 49 -3.24 0.14 2.73
N VAL A 50 -4.22 -0.66 3.16
CA VAL A 50 -5.05 -1.45 2.24
C VAL A 50 -5.84 -0.53 1.31
N ALA A 51 -6.39 0.55 1.85
CA ALA A 51 -7.16 1.51 1.04
C ALA A 51 -6.28 2.24 0.03
N ALA A 52 -4.99 2.42 0.33
CA ALA A 52 -4.05 3.08 -0.56
C ALA A 52 -3.55 2.17 -1.70
N ILE A 53 -3.66 0.87 -1.53
CA ILE A 53 -3.27 -0.10 -2.54
C ILE A 53 -4.40 -0.33 -3.53
#